data_b7bd00c920987658f61eca97ded338b9
#
_entry.id   b7bd00c920987658f61eca97ded338b9
#
_cell.length_a   1.000
_cell.length_b   1.000
_cell.length_c   1.000
_cell.angle_alpha   90.00
_cell.angle_beta   90.00
_cell.angle_gamma   90.00
#
_symmetry.space_group_name_H-M   'P 1'
#
loop_
_entity.id
_entity.type
_entity.pdbx_description
1 polymer ?
#
loop_
_entity_poly.entity_id
_entity_poly.type
_entity_poly.pdbx_seq_one_letter_code
_entity_poly.pdbx_strand_id
1 'polypeptide(L)'
;TFHLRRGVTFSDGAPFDAEAVRLNMDAIIANRLRHAWLDLINEIERHEVVDSHTWRLVLRHPYYPTLIELGLLRPFRFISPSCFIGGQTRDGVRGLAGTGPWILKEHKENQYALFTANASYWGEKPRLQAVRWKVMPDHQAILLALHKGDVDLVFGADGDMLNLDNFDAIRREGRYAAAISQPIASRAIL
;
A
#
# COMPACT_ATOMS: atom_id res chain seq x y z
N THR A 1 -6.48 20.27 -8.18
CA THR A 1 -6.39 20.69 -6.77
C THR A 1 -6.97 19.61 -5.90
N PHE A 2 -6.31 19.31 -4.78
CA PHE A 2 -6.72 18.31 -3.79
C PHE A 2 -6.90 19.00 -2.44
N HIS A 3 -8.05 18.78 -1.82
CA HIS A 3 -8.32 19.23 -0.46
C HIS A 3 -8.10 18.06 0.49
N LEU A 4 -7.12 18.19 1.36
CA LEU A 4 -6.70 17.13 2.28
C LEU A 4 -7.64 17.07 3.50
N ARG A 5 -7.88 15.85 3.99
CA ARG A 5 -8.64 15.63 5.22
C ARG A 5 -7.92 16.26 6.40
N ARG A 6 -8.64 17.03 7.21
CA ARG A 6 -8.11 17.63 8.44
C ARG A 6 -8.04 16.60 9.57
N GLY A 7 -7.11 16.81 10.50
CA GLY A 7 -6.97 15.97 11.70
C GLY A 7 -6.38 14.57 11.45
N VAL A 8 -5.83 14.33 10.26
CA VAL A 8 -5.10 13.09 9.97
C VAL A 8 -3.67 13.22 10.46
N THR A 9 -3.20 12.17 11.15
CA THR A 9 -1.78 12.06 11.56
C THR A 9 -1.18 10.77 11.04
N PHE A 10 0.12 10.80 10.82
CA PHE A 10 0.90 9.58 10.65
C PHE A 10 0.98 8.80 11.96
N SER A 11 1.36 7.54 11.90
CA SER A 11 1.45 6.67 13.09
C SER A 11 2.52 7.06 14.10
N ASP A 12 3.42 7.98 13.74
CA ASP A 12 4.42 8.61 14.62
C ASP A 12 3.92 9.93 15.25
N GLY A 13 2.67 10.32 14.95
CA GLY A 13 2.04 11.55 15.47
C GLY A 13 2.26 12.79 14.61
N ALA A 14 3.11 12.75 13.59
CA ALA A 14 3.31 13.88 12.67
C ALA A 14 2.01 14.17 11.88
N PRO A 15 1.71 15.46 11.59
CA PRO A 15 0.51 15.80 10.82
C PRO A 15 0.62 15.34 9.36
N PHE A 16 -0.50 14.89 8.80
CA PHE A 16 -0.66 14.71 7.36
C PHE A 16 -1.25 15.96 6.77
N ASP A 17 -0.41 16.79 6.19
CA ASP A 17 -0.74 18.08 5.58
C ASP A 17 -0.19 18.21 4.16
N ALA A 18 -0.42 19.34 3.52
CA ALA A 18 0.03 19.59 2.15
C ALA A 18 1.56 19.62 2.03
N GLU A 19 2.28 19.97 3.10
CA GLU A 19 3.75 19.93 3.11
C GLU A 19 4.25 18.48 3.14
N ALA A 20 3.63 17.60 3.94
CA ALA A 20 3.95 16.18 3.94
C ALA A 20 3.68 15.55 2.56
N VAL A 21 2.57 15.92 1.89
CA VAL A 21 2.28 15.49 0.51
C VAL A 21 3.36 15.98 -0.44
N ARG A 22 3.75 17.26 -0.36
CA ARG A 22 4.80 17.86 -1.20
C ARG A 22 6.12 17.09 -1.07
N LEU A 23 6.58 16.85 0.14
CA LEU A 23 7.84 16.14 0.39
C LEU A 23 7.83 14.70 -0.16
N ASN A 24 6.70 13.99 -0.01
CA ASN A 24 6.54 12.66 -0.60
C ASN A 24 6.57 12.71 -2.14
N MET A 25 5.89 13.69 -2.74
CA MET A 25 5.89 13.86 -4.19
C MET A 25 7.28 14.22 -4.73
N ASP A 26 8.02 15.10 -4.04
CA ASP A 26 9.41 15.43 -4.38
C ASP A 26 10.27 14.16 -4.39
N ALA A 27 10.15 13.30 -3.37
CA ALA A 27 10.88 12.05 -3.29
C ALA A 27 10.49 11.07 -4.40
N ILE A 28 9.22 11.00 -4.77
CA ILE A 28 8.73 10.15 -5.89
C ILE A 28 9.31 10.65 -7.21
N ILE A 29 9.23 11.95 -7.48
CA ILE A 29 9.73 12.56 -8.72
C ILE A 29 11.26 12.41 -8.81
N ALA A 30 11.99 12.59 -7.71
CA ALA A 30 13.43 12.37 -7.67
C ALA A 30 13.83 10.91 -8.01
N ASN A 31 12.95 9.97 -7.71
CA ASN A 31 13.13 8.54 -7.98
C ASN A 31 12.38 8.04 -9.23
N ARG A 32 11.96 8.93 -10.13
CA ARG A 32 11.10 8.61 -11.28
C ARG A 32 11.58 7.45 -12.15
N LEU A 33 12.87 7.22 -12.28
CA LEU A 33 13.42 6.11 -13.07
C LEU A 33 13.03 4.73 -12.52
N ARG A 34 12.77 4.61 -11.22
CA ARG A 34 12.24 3.37 -10.60
C ARG A 34 10.77 3.11 -10.95
N HIS A 35 10.09 4.13 -11.47
CA HIS A 35 8.67 4.11 -11.79
C HIS A 35 8.41 4.52 -13.23
N ALA A 36 9.35 4.22 -14.15
CA ALA A 36 9.29 4.58 -15.56
C ALA A 36 8.08 3.96 -16.31
N TRP A 37 7.44 2.96 -15.72
CA TRP A 37 6.21 2.33 -16.21
C TRP A 37 4.95 3.17 -15.92
N LEU A 38 5.06 4.26 -15.16
CA LEU A 38 3.96 5.11 -14.72
C LEU A 38 4.04 6.46 -15.44
N ASP A 39 3.09 6.71 -16.34
CA ASP A 39 3.14 7.90 -17.19
C ASP A 39 2.80 9.18 -16.44
N LEU A 40 1.96 9.12 -15.40
CA LEU A 40 1.61 10.28 -14.61
C LEU A 40 2.84 11.08 -14.15
N ILE A 41 3.90 10.39 -13.71
CA ILE A 41 5.11 11.05 -13.20
C ILE A 41 5.77 11.91 -14.30
N ASN A 42 5.68 11.48 -15.55
CA ASN A 42 6.22 12.21 -16.70
C ASN A 42 5.32 13.39 -17.10
N GLU A 43 4.01 13.28 -16.84
CA GLU A 43 3.05 14.35 -17.11
C GLU A 43 3.04 15.44 -16.05
N ILE A 44 3.66 15.24 -14.88
CA ILE A 44 3.76 16.28 -13.86
C ILE A 44 4.66 17.42 -14.37
N GLU A 45 4.08 18.60 -14.49
CA GLU A 45 4.82 19.84 -14.75
C GLU A 45 5.39 20.39 -13.43
N ARG A 46 4.52 20.57 -12.45
CA ARG A 46 4.86 21.02 -11.10
C ARG A 46 3.77 20.64 -10.11
N HIS A 47 4.08 20.70 -8.83
CA HIS A 47 3.12 20.63 -7.75
C HIS A 47 3.44 21.66 -6.69
N GLU A 48 2.44 22.09 -5.95
CA GLU A 48 2.59 23.21 -5.02
C GLU A 48 1.65 23.07 -3.80
N VAL A 49 2.11 23.56 -2.67
CA VAL A 49 1.31 23.76 -1.47
C VAL A 49 0.58 25.10 -1.62
N VAL A 50 -0.76 25.07 -1.67
CA VAL A 50 -1.57 26.29 -1.73
C VAL A 50 -1.83 26.81 -0.31
N ASP A 51 -2.17 25.90 0.60
CA ASP A 51 -2.28 26.12 2.04
C ASP A 51 -2.01 24.79 2.77
N SER A 52 -2.09 24.79 4.10
CA SER A 52 -1.78 23.60 4.92
C SER A 52 -2.60 22.34 4.56
N HIS A 53 -3.77 22.50 3.93
CA HIS A 53 -4.66 21.38 3.58
C HIS A 53 -5.10 21.41 2.10
N THR A 54 -4.45 22.23 1.29
CA THR A 54 -4.71 22.31 -0.15
C THR A 54 -3.42 22.12 -0.92
N TRP A 55 -3.34 21.03 -1.67
CA TRP A 55 -2.24 20.71 -2.55
C TRP A 55 -2.70 20.74 -4.00
N ARG A 56 -1.89 21.29 -4.91
CA ARG A 56 -2.17 21.40 -6.33
C ARG A 56 -1.16 20.63 -7.14
N LEU A 57 -1.64 19.82 -8.07
CA LEU A 57 -0.88 19.14 -9.11
C LEU A 57 -1.19 19.81 -10.44
N VAL A 58 -0.16 20.20 -11.18
CA VAL A 58 -0.26 20.78 -12.53
C VAL A 58 0.39 19.80 -13.50
N LEU A 59 -0.35 19.43 -14.51
CA LEU A 59 0.08 18.49 -15.56
C LEU A 59 0.42 19.26 -16.83
N ARG A 60 1.35 18.75 -17.62
CA ARG A 60 1.75 19.29 -18.94
C ARG A 60 0.60 19.21 -19.93
N HIS A 61 -0.15 18.10 -19.89
CA HIS A 61 -1.28 17.81 -20.76
C HIS A 61 -2.43 17.23 -19.94
N PRO A 62 -3.69 17.30 -20.42
CA PRO A 62 -4.79 16.57 -19.82
C PRO A 62 -4.49 15.06 -19.83
N TYR A 63 -4.45 14.44 -18.64
CA TYR A 63 -4.12 13.03 -18.49
C TYR A 63 -5.24 12.32 -17.73
N TYR A 64 -6.07 11.56 -18.46
CA TYR A 64 -7.26 10.91 -17.92
C TYR A 64 -6.97 9.95 -16.75
N PRO A 65 -5.90 9.09 -16.79
CA PRO A 65 -5.62 8.14 -15.72
C PRO A 65 -5.13 8.76 -14.40
N THR A 66 -4.98 10.08 -14.30
CA THR A 66 -4.37 10.77 -13.15
C THR A 66 -4.85 10.25 -11.78
N LEU A 67 -6.17 10.17 -11.57
CA LEU A 67 -6.73 9.75 -10.29
C LEU A 67 -6.56 8.24 -10.05
N ILE A 68 -6.60 7.45 -11.11
CA ILE A 68 -6.39 6.00 -11.06
C ILE A 68 -4.94 5.72 -10.66
N GLU A 69 -3.99 6.39 -11.31
CA GLU A 69 -2.57 6.20 -11.02
C GLU A 69 -2.16 6.73 -9.64
N LEU A 70 -2.72 7.86 -9.19
CA LEU A 70 -2.53 8.35 -7.82
C LEU A 70 -3.06 7.37 -6.76
N GLY A 71 -4.01 6.51 -7.11
CA GLY A 71 -4.54 5.45 -6.24
C GLY A 71 -3.65 4.21 -6.16
N LEU A 72 -2.59 4.10 -6.98
CA LEU A 72 -1.70 2.95 -6.97
C LEU A 72 -0.83 2.92 -5.71
N LEU A 73 -0.67 1.72 -5.16
CA LEU A 73 0.14 1.49 -3.95
C LEU A 73 1.62 1.87 -4.16
N ARG A 74 2.13 1.77 -5.37
CA ARG A 74 3.47 2.22 -5.76
C ARG A 74 3.35 3.19 -6.92
N PRO A 75 3.96 4.38 -6.82
CA PRO A 75 4.79 4.92 -5.72
C PRO A 75 4.03 5.77 -4.69
N PHE A 76 2.72 5.99 -4.86
CA PHE A 76 1.97 7.04 -4.16
C PHE A 76 1.52 6.69 -2.72
N ARG A 77 2.16 5.72 -2.07
CA ARG A 77 1.98 5.49 -0.63
C ARG A 77 2.87 6.47 0.15
N PHE A 78 2.25 7.40 0.82
CA PHE A 78 2.96 8.42 1.57
C PHE A 78 3.35 7.92 2.96
N ILE A 79 4.54 8.30 3.40
CA ILE A 79 5.06 8.04 4.73
C ILE A 79 5.39 9.38 5.41
N SER A 80 5.48 9.36 6.74
CA SER A 80 5.88 10.55 7.49
C SER A 80 7.23 11.07 7.02
N PRO A 81 7.36 12.38 6.79
CA PRO A 81 8.65 12.99 6.46
C PRO A 81 9.76 12.73 7.49
N SER A 82 9.41 12.45 8.76
CA SER A 82 10.35 12.06 9.81
C SER A 82 11.12 10.77 9.46
N CYS A 83 10.51 9.91 8.63
CA CYS A 83 11.11 8.66 8.16
C CYS A 83 12.14 8.85 7.04
N PHE A 84 12.23 10.04 6.43
CA PHE A 84 13.15 10.32 5.34
C PHE A 84 14.60 10.38 5.82
N ILE A 85 15.53 9.96 4.97
CA ILE A 85 16.97 10.09 5.19
C ILE A 85 17.44 11.27 4.33
N GLY A 86 17.95 12.33 4.99
CA GLY A 86 18.38 13.53 4.26
C GLY A 86 17.29 14.22 3.42
N GLY A 87 16.00 14.10 3.86
CA GLY A 87 14.86 14.64 3.12
C GLY A 87 14.47 13.85 1.88
N GLN A 88 14.99 12.64 1.71
CA GLN A 88 14.80 11.78 0.54
C GLN A 88 14.50 10.33 0.96
N THR A 89 14.00 9.54 0.01
CA THR A 89 13.74 8.09 0.19
C THR A 89 14.62 7.21 -0.70
N ARG A 90 15.58 7.82 -1.42
CA ARG A 90 16.43 7.13 -2.40
C ARG A 90 17.29 6.04 -1.75
N ASP A 91 17.88 6.37 -0.61
CA ASP A 91 18.85 5.51 0.10
C ASP A 91 18.18 4.70 1.23
N GLY A 92 16.85 4.60 1.17
CA GLY A 92 16.03 3.93 2.17
C GLY A 92 15.27 4.91 3.07
N VAL A 93 14.71 4.37 4.15
CA VAL A 93 13.92 5.12 5.14
C VAL A 93 14.28 4.66 6.55
N ARG A 94 14.15 5.55 7.55
CA ARG A 94 14.43 5.22 8.97
C ARG A 94 13.30 4.42 9.63
N GLY A 95 12.14 4.38 9.00
CA GLY A 95 10.96 3.71 9.54
C GLY A 95 9.81 3.78 8.55
N LEU A 96 8.67 3.23 8.94
CA LEU A 96 7.46 3.20 8.12
C LEU A 96 6.27 3.71 8.95
N ALA A 97 6.11 5.01 9.00
CA ALA A 97 4.95 5.66 9.61
C ALA A 97 4.00 6.12 8.52
N GLY A 98 2.87 5.46 8.38
CA GLY A 98 1.79 5.79 7.43
C GLY A 98 0.56 6.33 8.14
N THR A 99 -0.47 6.70 7.38
CA THR A 99 -1.77 7.18 7.87
C THR A 99 -2.85 6.09 7.90
N GLY A 100 -2.46 4.85 7.66
CA GLY A 100 -3.37 3.71 7.54
C GLY A 100 -3.87 3.13 8.86
N PRO A 101 -4.79 2.14 8.78
CA PRO A 101 -5.38 1.51 9.96
C PRO A 101 -4.41 0.58 10.71
N TRP A 102 -3.24 0.28 10.15
CA TRP A 102 -2.27 -0.64 10.70
C TRP A 102 -0.90 0.01 10.85
N ILE A 103 -0.21 -0.33 11.94
CA ILE A 103 1.15 0.11 12.24
C ILE A 103 2.07 -1.10 12.15
N LEU A 104 3.14 -1.01 11.36
CA LEU A 104 4.18 -2.04 11.32
C LEU A 104 4.92 -2.05 12.66
N LYS A 105 4.75 -3.14 13.42
CA LYS A 105 5.36 -3.32 14.74
C LYS A 105 6.70 -4.02 14.66
N GLU A 106 6.79 -5.03 13.81
CA GLU A 106 7.98 -5.86 13.64
C GLU A 106 8.06 -6.38 12.20
N HIS A 107 9.27 -6.45 11.66
CA HIS A 107 9.54 -7.04 10.36
C HIS A 107 10.79 -7.92 10.47
N LYS A 108 10.62 -9.20 10.12
CA LYS A 108 11.71 -10.14 9.93
C LYS A 108 11.76 -10.52 8.47
N GLU A 109 12.84 -10.10 7.81
CA GLU A 109 13.02 -10.33 6.38
C GLU A 109 12.88 -11.83 6.06
N ASN A 110 12.17 -12.12 4.96
CA ASN A 110 11.84 -13.48 4.48
C ASN A 110 11.11 -14.39 5.48
N GLN A 111 10.57 -13.85 6.57
CA GLN A 111 9.82 -14.61 7.57
C GLN A 111 8.42 -14.05 7.77
N TYR A 112 8.30 -12.84 8.31
CA TYR A 112 7.00 -12.23 8.57
C TYR A 112 7.06 -10.71 8.79
N ALA A 113 5.89 -10.08 8.67
CA ALA A 113 5.64 -8.74 9.17
C ALA A 113 4.48 -8.78 10.18
N LEU A 114 4.65 -8.15 11.33
CA LEU A 114 3.62 -8.00 12.37
C LEU A 114 3.09 -6.58 12.37
N PHE A 115 1.79 -6.46 12.23
CA PHE A 115 1.07 -5.19 12.27
C PHE A 115 0.15 -5.16 13.49
N THR A 116 0.03 -3.99 14.11
CA THR A 116 -0.95 -3.72 15.19
C THR A 116 -1.95 -2.67 14.72
N ALA A 117 -3.15 -2.70 15.27
CA ALA A 117 -4.18 -1.72 14.96
C ALA A 117 -3.72 -0.29 15.35
N ASN A 118 -3.95 0.66 14.46
CA ASN A 118 -3.68 2.07 14.70
C ASN A 118 -4.85 2.70 15.48
N ALA A 119 -4.65 2.94 16.77
CA ALA A 119 -5.66 3.58 17.61
C ALA A 119 -6.01 5.01 17.17
N SER A 120 -5.10 5.70 16.49
CA SER A 120 -5.29 7.07 15.97
C SER A 120 -5.77 7.10 14.52
N TYR A 121 -6.14 5.95 13.93
CA TYR A 121 -6.64 5.93 12.56
C TYR A 121 -7.89 6.79 12.40
N TRP A 122 -7.92 7.61 11.37
CA TRP A 122 -8.95 8.59 11.07
C TRP A 122 -10.27 8.00 10.50
N GLY A 123 -10.24 6.74 10.05
CA GLY A 123 -11.40 6.01 9.52
C GLY A 123 -11.98 5.00 10.50
N GLU A 124 -12.71 4.02 9.99
CA GLU A 124 -13.23 2.91 10.79
C GLU A 124 -12.07 2.08 11.37
N LYS A 125 -12.08 1.90 12.67
CA LYS A 125 -11.03 1.16 13.38
C LYS A 125 -11.03 -0.32 12.99
N PRO A 126 -9.86 -0.96 12.82
CA PRO A 126 -9.78 -2.40 12.61
C PRO A 126 -10.44 -3.17 13.76
N ARG A 127 -11.15 -4.24 13.44
CA ARG A 127 -11.73 -5.14 14.45
C ARG A 127 -10.69 -6.08 15.06
N LEU A 128 -9.64 -6.41 14.30
CA LEU A 128 -8.51 -7.20 14.78
C LEU A 128 -7.50 -6.30 15.48
N GLN A 129 -6.88 -6.80 16.56
CA GLN A 129 -5.84 -6.09 17.29
C GLN A 129 -4.49 -6.15 16.59
N ALA A 130 -4.22 -7.25 15.89
CA ALA A 130 -2.98 -7.47 15.18
C ALA A 130 -3.19 -8.38 13.96
N VAL A 131 -2.31 -8.23 12.97
CA VAL A 131 -2.21 -9.09 11.79
C VAL A 131 -0.74 -9.48 11.61
N ARG A 132 -0.46 -10.76 11.47
CA ARG A 132 0.86 -11.26 11.12
C ARG A 132 0.86 -11.76 9.68
N TRP A 133 1.60 -11.12 8.83
CA TRP A 133 1.85 -11.56 7.48
C TRP A 133 3.06 -12.50 7.43
N LYS A 134 2.83 -13.76 7.13
CA LYS A 134 3.88 -14.78 6.99
C LYS A 134 4.35 -14.85 5.54
N VAL A 135 5.65 -14.97 5.33
CA VAL A 135 6.24 -15.26 4.01
C VAL A 135 6.28 -16.77 3.83
N MET A 136 5.55 -17.26 2.84
CA MET A 136 5.48 -18.70 2.53
C MET A 136 5.59 -18.86 1.01
N PRO A 137 6.74 -19.28 0.48
CA PRO A 137 6.97 -19.30 -0.97
C PRO A 137 6.35 -20.52 -1.69
N ASP A 138 5.93 -21.53 -0.95
CA ASP A 138 5.40 -22.79 -1.50
C ASP A 138 3.90 -22.92 -1.29
N HIS A 139 3.15 -23.17 -2.37
CA HIS A 139 1.69 -23.29 -2.35
C HIS A 139 1.19 -24.47 -1.49
N GLN A 140 1.89 -25.60 -1.48
CA GLN A 140 1.48 -26.75 -0.69
C GLN A 140 1.70 -26.49 0.80
N ALA A 141 2.80 -25.76 1.14
CA ALA A 141 3.05 -25.32 2.50
C ALA A 141 1.94 -24.36 3.00
N ILE A 142 1.48 -23.44 2.13
CA ILE A 142 0.36 -22.53 2.44
C ILE A 142 -0.93 -23.33 2.71
N LEU A 143 -1.25 -24.26 1.83
CA LEU A 143 -2.43 -25.13 1.97
C LEU A 143 -2.39 -25.94 3.27
N LEU A 144 -1.24 -26.57 3.56
CA LEU A 144 -1.04 -27.33 4.78
C LEU A 144 -1.17 -26.45 6.04
N ALA A 145 -0.61 -25.24 6.01
CA ALA A 145 -0.69 -24.29 7.11
C ALA A 145 -2.15 -23.83 7.36
N LEU A 146 -2.93 -23.64 6.31
CA LEU A 146 -4.36 -23.32 6.40
C LEU A 146 -5.13 -24.49 7.05
N HIS A 147 -4.91 -25.73 6.60
CA HIS A 147 -5.56 -26.91 7.16
C HIS A 147 -5.21 -27.16 8.63
N LYS A 148 -3.97 -26.87 9.03
CA LYS A 148 -3.51 -26.98 10.42
C LYS A 148 -3.99 -25.83 11.32
N GLY A 149 -4.49 -24.74 10.75
CA GLY A 149 -4.82 -23.53 11.49
C GLY A 149 -3.60 -22.67 11.87
N ASP A 150 -2.46 -22.87 11.22
CA ASP A 150 -1.27 -22.00 11.37
C ASP A 150 -1.42 -20.68 10.60
N VAL A 151 -2.38 -20.62 9.71
CA VAL A 151 -2.79 -19.47 8.89
C VAL A 151 -4.31 -19.39 8.90
N ASP A 152 -4.84 -18.20 9.19
CA ASP A 152 -6.29 -17.94 9.26
C ASP A 152 -6.85 -17.42 7.94
N LEU A 153 -6.02 -16.78 7.10
CA LEU A 153 -6.40 -16.16 5.84
C LEU A 153 -5.31 -16.36 4.81
N VAL A 154 -5.70 -16.78 3.62
CA VAL A 154 -4.85 -16.74 2.42
C VAL A 154 -5.43 -15.71 1.47
N PHE A 155 -4.64 -14.72 1.11
CA PHE A 155 -5.02 -13.65 0.18
C PHE A 155 -3.99 -13.56 -0.93
N GLY A 156 -4.43 -13.71 -2.16
CA GLY A 156 -3.57 -13.64 -3.33
C GLY A 156 -4.22 -12.89 -4.49
N ALA A 157 -3.46 -12.03 -5.15
CA ALA A 157 -3.94 -11.27 -6.27
C ALA A 157 -3.77 -11.99 -7.63
N ASP A 158 -2.77 -12.85 -7.76
CA ASP A 158 -2.30 -13.38 -9.05
C ASP A 158 -2.23 -14.92 -9.10
N GLY A 159 -2.92 -15.63 -8.23
CA GLY A 159 -2.82 -17.10 -8.16
C GLY A 159 -1.50 -17.63 -7.59
N ASP A 160 -0.61 -16.70 -7.17
CA ASP A 160 0.70 -17.06 -6.61
C ASP A 160 0.61 -17.66 -5.20
N MET A 161 -0.54 -17.54 -4.54
CA MET A 161 -0.76 -18.07 -3.19
C MET A 161 -1.47 -19.42 -3.19
N LEU A 162 -2.46 -19.60 -4.05
CA LEU A 162 -3.15 -20.87 -4.27
C LEU A 162 -3.46 -20.99 -5.76
N ASN A 163 -3.14 -22.13 -6.34
CA ASN A 163 -3.60 -22.41 -7.70
C ASN A 163 -5.13 -22.67 -7.73
N LEU A 164 -5.73 -22.62 -8.91
CA LEU A 164 -7.18 -22.76 -9.08
C LEU A 164 -7.70 -24.11 -8.54
N ASP A 165 -6.95 -25.19 -8.75
CA ASP A 165 -7.37 -26.52 -8.29
C ASP A 165 -7.44 -26.60 -6.77
N ASN A 166 -6.43 -26.05 -6.08
CA ASN A 166 -6.41 -25.95 -4.62
C ASN A 166 -7.50 -25.03 -4.09
N PHE A 167 -7.76 -23.90 -4.75
CA PHE A 167 -8.85 -23.01 -4.38
C PHE A 167 -10.20 -23.69 -4.51
N ASP A 168 -10.46 -24.40 -5.62
CA ASP A 168 -11.70 -25.13 -5.84
C ASP A 168 -11.86 -26.32 -4.87
N ALA A 169 -10.77 -26.98 -4.50
CA ALA A 169 -10.79 -28.04 -3.48
C ALA A 169 -11.22 -27.47 -2.12
N ILE A 170 -10.57 -26.38 -1.65
CA ILE A 170 -10.90 -25.70 -0.39
C ILE A 170 -12.36 -25.24 -0.38
N ARG A 171 -12.83 -24.67 -1.50
CA ARG A 171 -14.22 -24.22 -1.64
C ARG A 171 -15.23 -25.36 -1.51
N ARG A 172 -14.92 -26.54 -2.10
CA ARG A 172 -15.78 -27.74 -2.03
C ARG A 172 -15.81 -28.37 -0.64
N GLU A 173 -14.74 -28.26 0.13
CA GLU A 173 -14.71 -28.76 1.51
C GLU A 173 -15.77 -28.09 2.42
N GLY A 174 -16.19 -26.87 2.10
CA GLY A 174 -17.18 -26.13 2.87
C GLY A 174 -16.73 -25.72 4.28
N ARG A 175 -15.47 -25.98 4.63
CA ARG A 175 -14.85 -25.62 5.92
C ARG A 175 -14.43 -24.16 5.99
N TYR A 176 -14.10 -23.56 4.84
CA TYR A 176 -13.57 -22.22 4.73
C TYR A 176 -14.50 -21.31 3.93
N ALA A 177 -14.55 -20.04 4.30
CA ALA A 177 -15.17 -19.03 3.46
C ALA A 177 -14.21 -18.71 2.29
N ALA A 178 -14.69 -18.85 1.07
CA ALA A 178 -13.90 -18.58 -0.13
C ALA A 178 -14.62 -17.55 -1.00
N ALA A 179 -13.89 -16.55 -1.47
CA ALA A 179 -14.40 -15.50 -2.35
C ALA A 179 -13.40 -15.19 -3.47
N ILE A 180 -13.94 -14.90 -4.65
CA ILE A 180 -13.17 -14.40 -5.81
C ILE A 180 -13.66 -12.99 -6.07
N SER A 181 -12.72 -12.05 -6.19
CA SER A 181 -13.03 -10.68 -6.59
C SER A 181 -13.37 -10.59 -8.08
N GLN A 182 -13.99 -9.50 -8.49
CA GLN A 182 -14.09 -9.16 -9.91
C GLN A 182 -12.68 -9.02 -10.51
N PRO A 183 -12.46 -9.43 -11.78
CA PRO A 183 -11.19 -9.21 -12.46
C PRO A 183 -10.87 -7.72 -12.50
N ILE A 184 -9.67 -7.35 -12.06
CA ILE A 184 -9.18 -5.96 -12.05
C ILE A 184 -8.09 -5.71 -13.09
N ALA A 185 -7.59 -6.77 -13.73
CA ALA A 185 -6.57 -6.69 -14.78
C ALA A 185 -6.77 -7.81 -15.80
N SER A 186 -6.31 -7.58 -17.02
CA SER A 186 -6.21 -8.59 -18.08
C SER A 186 -4.76 -8.73 -18.53
N ARG A 187 -4.34 -9.95 -18.88
CA ARG A 187 -3.07 -10.22 -19.57
C ARG A 187 -3.37 -10.54 -21.01
N ALA A 188 -2.74 -9.83 -21.93
CA ALA A 188 -2.74 -10.18 -23.34
C ALA A 188 -1.45 -10.95 -23.68
N ILE A 189 -1.57 -12.05 -24.43
CA ILE A 189 -0.45 -12.74 -25.05
C ILE A 189 -0.41 -12.21 -26.48
N LEU A 190 0.65 -11.52 -26.85
CA LEU A 190 0.91 -11.00 -28.19
C LEU A 190 1.83 -11.95 -28.96
#